data_a7cac94ff396bac86f982084832e3ede
#
_entry.id   a7cac94ff396bac86f982084832e3ede
#
_cell.length_a   1.000
_cell.length_b   1.000
_cell.length_c   1.000
_cell.angle_alpha   90.00
_cell.angle_beta   90.00
_cell.angle_gamma   90.00
#
_symmetry.space_group_name_H-M   'P 1'
#
loop_
_entity.id
_entity.type
_entity.pdbx_description
1 polymer ?
#
loop_
_entity_poly.entity_id
_entity_poly.type
_entity_poly.pdbx_seq_one_letter_code
_entity_poly.pdbx_strand_id
1 'polypeptide(L)'
;MEFREVLRRRRMVRTFEPRPVDDEVLLRLLGAAQRGPSAGHTQPLELVVVRDPAVRRELARASWSRGARPDAGAATIVFCGDLVREAERYGARGATRYLDMDVAFGALLFMLAAVDEGLGAGLIGDFHEEHVQAALGLPPHVVPLAMVIVGHPAEPSRPRPRRPWQEVVHHDRYSPAYDWSPRRLPPRPELS
;
A
#
# COMPACT_ATOMS: atom_id res chain seq x y z
N MET A 1 -1.95 19.05 -1.16
CA MET A 1 -1.00 19.24 -0.02
C MET A 1 0.44 19.23 -0.55
N GLU A 2 1.39 19.89 0.14
CA GLU A 2 2.81 19.75 -0.24
C GLU A 2 3.30 18.31 -0.01
N PHE A 3 4.11 17.77 -0.92
CA PHE A 3 4.52 16.36 -0.87
C PHE A 3 5.22 15.96 0.45
N ARG A 4 6.05 16.86 1.02
CA ARG A 4 6.68 16.65 2.33
C ARG A 4 5.65 16.48 3.45
N GLU A 5 4.58 17.26 3.39
CA GLU A 5 3.49 17.17 4.36
C GLU A 5 2.72 15.86 4.24
N VAL A 6 2.47 15.39 3.02
CA VAL A 6 1.86 14.07 2.77
C VAL A 6 2.71 12.97 3.41
N LEU A 7 4.03 12.97 3.16
CA LEU A 7 4.96 12.00 3.76
C LEU A 7 4.97 12.09 5.30
N ARG A 8 4.94 13.30 5.85
CA ARG A 8 4.90 13.54 7.30
C ARG A 8 3.60 13.05 7.92
N ARG A 9 2.46 13.25 7.27
CA ARG A 9 1.13 12.85 7.77
C ARG A 9 0.82 11.38 7.54
N ARG A 10 1.38 10.74 6.53
CA ARG A 10 1.06 9.34 6.24
C ARG A 10 1.30 8.44 7.46
N ARG A 11 0.25 7.80 7.92
CA ARG A 11 0.23 6.82 9.02
C ARG A 11 -0.59 5.59 8.61
N MET A 12 -0.43 4.49 9.32
CA MET A 12 -1.34 3.35 9.26
C MET A 12 -2.56 3.65 10.12
N VAL A 13 -3.68 3.95 9.47
CA VAL A 13 -4.97 4.18 10.15
C VAL A 13 -5.69 2.85 10.31
N ARG A 14 -6.26 2.60 11.50
CA ARG A 14 -6.94 1.35 11.84
C ARG A 14 -8.38 1.53 12.30
N THR A 15 -8.70 2.74 12.74
CA THR A 15 -10.03 3.14 13.20
C THR A 15 -10.55 4.26 12.32
N PHE A 16 -11.78 4.12 11.86
CA PHE A 16 -12.39 5.02 10.89
C PHE A 16 -13.77 5.46 11.37
N GLU A 17 -14.16 6.65 10.97
CA GLU A 17 -15.53 7.14 11.13
C GLU A 17 -16.49 6.34 10.21
N PRO A 18 -17.75 6.15 10.59
CA PRO A 18 -18.77 5.53 9.75
C PRO A 18 -19.27 6.51 8.68
N ARG A 19 -18.36 7.05 7.90
CA ARG A 19 -18.61 8.05 6.88
C ARG A 19 -18.16 7.52 5.51
N PRO A 20 -19.00 7.63 4.47
CA PRO A 20 -18.61 7.20 3.12
C PRO A 20 -17.50 8.08 2.54
N VAL A 21 -16.83 7.54 1.55
CA VAL A 21 -15.89 8.26 0.68
C VAL A 21 -16.56 8.41 -0.68
N ASP A 22 -16.57 9.62 -1.20
CA ASP A 22 -17.18 9.96 -2.48
C ASP A 22 -16.49 9.23 -3.65
N ASP A 23 -17.27 8.88 -4.67
CA ASP A 23 -16.78 8.14 -5.84
C ASP A 23 -15.68 8.90 -6.58
N GLU A 24 -15.83 10.21 -6.73
CA GLU A 24 -14.82 11.04 -7.39
C GLU A 24 -13.49 11.05 -6.63
N VAL A 25 -13.54 11.10 -5.29
CA VAL A 25 -12.34 10.99 -4.44
C VAL A 25 -11.69 9.63 -4.66
N LEU A 26 -12.49 8.55 -4.58
CA LEU A 26 -11.98 7.20 -4.75
C LEU A 26 -11.36 6.99 -6.14
N LEU A 27 -11.97 7.51 -7.19
CA LEU A 27 -11.41 7.46 -8.55
C LEU A 27 -10.05 8.18 -8.65
N ARG A 28 -9.87 9.32 -7.96
CA ARG A 28 -8.55 9.99 -7.91
C ARG A 28 -7.51 9.12 -7.21
N LEU A 29 -7.88 8.44 -6.12
CA LEU A 29 -6.98 7.53 -5.41
C LEU A 29 -6.58 6.34 -6.30
N LEU A 30 -7.53 5.72 -6.99
CA LEU A 30 -7.28 4.62 -7.92
C LEU A 30 -6.40 5.06 -9.09
N GLY A 31 -6.66 6.26 -9.63
CA GLY A 31 -5.83 6.87 -10.66
C GLY A 31 -4.38 7.12 -10.18
N ALA A 32 -4.19 7.49 -8.92
CA ALA A 32 -2.85 7.61 -8.34
C ALA A 32 -2.14 6.25 -8.24
N ALA A 33 -2.85 5.19 -7.84
CA ALA A 33 -2.30 3.83 -7.79
C ALA A 33 -1.75 3.37 -9.14
N GLN A 34 -2.47 3.66 -10.24
CA GLN A 34 -2.04 3.31 -11.61
C GLN A 34 -0.78 4.06 -12.09
N ARG A 35 -0.34 5.09 -11.38
CA ARG A 35 0.89 5.84 -11.69
C ARG A 35 2.16 5.17 -11.18
N GLY A 36 2.03 4.04 -10.48
CA GLY A 36 3.19 3.25 -10.06
C GLY A 36 4.05 2.83 -11.24
N PRO A 37 5.39 2.83 -11.12
CA PRO A 37 6.23 2.23 -12.13
C PRO A 37 5.98 0.72 -12.16
N SER A 38 6.19 0.11 -13.33
CA SER A 38 6.20 -1.34 -13.47
C SER A 38 7.40 -1.82 -14.27
N ALA A 39 7.88 -3.02 -13.96
CA ALA A 39 9.00 -3.62 -14.65
C ALA A 39 8.72 -3.69 -16.15
N GLY A 40 9.58 -3.07 -16.98
CA GLY A 40 9.40 -3.03 -18.43
C GLY A 40 8.06 -2.49 -18.91
N HIS A 41 7.33 -1.77 -18.07
CA HIS A 41 6.02 -1.21 -18.34
C HIS A 41 4.95 -2.29 -18.62
N THR A 42 5.02 -3.42 -17.93
CA THR A 42 4.06 -4.54 -18.04
C THR A 42 2.68 -4.20 -17.48
N GLN A 43 2.61 -3.30 -16.48
CA GLN A 43 1.38 -2.84 -15.82
C GLN A 43 0.51 -4.00 -15.29
N PRO A 44 1.06 -4.85 -14.40
CA PRO A 44 0.37 -6.04 -13.91
C PRO A 44 -0.65 -5.75 -12.79
N LEU A 45 -0.77 -4.48 -12.37
CA LEU A 45 -1.63 -4.08 -11.27
C LEU A 45 -3.11 -4.20 -11.63
N GLU A 46 -3.85 -4.99 -10.85
CA GLU A 46 -5.30 -5.09 -10.87
C GLU A 46 -5.89 -4.61 -9.53
N LEU A 47 -6.99 -3.89 -9.59
CA LEU A 47 -7.61 -3.27 -8.40
C LEU A 47 -9.06 -3.71 -8.26
N VAL A 48 -9.39 -4.32 -7.12
CA VAL A 48 -10.78 -4.63 -6.79
C VAL A 48 -11.28 -3.70 -5.69
N VAL A 49 -12.30 -2.90 -5.99
CA VAL A 49 -12.93 -2.00 -5.03
C VAL A 49 -14.07 -2.72 -4.34
N VAL A 50 -13.96 -2.90 -3.03
CA VAL A 50 -14.96 -3.61 -2.22
C VAL A 50 -15.65 -2.63 -1.28
N ARG A 51 -16.93 -2.36 -1.54
CA ARG A 51 -17.80 -1.55 -0.69
C ARG A 51 -18.92 -2.37 -0.02
N ASP A 52 -19.31 -3.47 -0.65
CA ASP A 52 -20.36 -4.34 -0.10
C ASP A 52 -19.97 -4.84 1.30
N PRO A 53 -20.80 -4.58 2.32
CA PRO A 53 -20.49 -4.98 3.70
C PRO A 53 -20.39 -6.50 3.89
N ALA A 54 -21.08 -7.30 3.08
CA ALA A 54 -21.02 -8.76 3.17
C ALA A 54 -19.65 -9.25 2.66
N VAL A 55 -19.24 -8.79 1.47
CA VAL A 55 -17.93 -9.14 0.90
C VAL A 55 -16.79 -8.65 1.80
N ARG A 56 -16.89 -7.44 2.34
CA ARG A 56 -15.87 -6.91 3.28
C ARG A 56 -15.75 -7.76 4.55
N ARG A 57 -16.86 -8.30 5.06
CA ARG A 57 -16.82 -9.26 6.19
C ARG A 57 -16.17 -10.59 5.80
N GLU A 58 -16.34 -11.06 4.57
CA GLU A 58 -15.63 -12.24 4.06
C GLU A 58 -14.14 -12.01 4.00
N LEU A 59 -13.71 -10.86 3.48
CA LEU A 59 -12.29 -10.46 3.50
C LEU A 59 -11.74 -10.34 4.93
N ALA A 60 -12.56 -9.86 5.88
CA ALA A 60 -12.16 -9.78 7.29
C ALA A 60 -11.97 -11.16 7.93
N ARG A 61 -12.74 -12.17 7.51
CA ARG A 61 -12.55 -13.58 7.96
C ARG A 61 -11.32 -14.21 7.33
N ALA A 62 -10.97 -13.83 6.09
CA ALA A 62 -9.78 -14.30 5.42
C ALA A 62 -8.49 -13.70 6.00
N SER A 63 -8.59 -12.59 6.76
CA SER A 63 -7.46 -11.89 7.35
C SER A 63 -7.24 -12.28 8.81
N TRP A 64 -5.98 -12.52 9.22
CA TRP A 64 -5.60 -12.67 10.64
C TRP A 64 -4.92 -11.42 11.20
N SER A 65 -5.00 -10.29 10.49
CA SER A 65 -4.45 -9.02 10.96
C SER A 65 -5.09 -8.61 12.30
N ARG A 66 -4.24 -8.39 13.30
CA ARG A 66 -4.68 -7.92 14.64
C ARG A 66 -4.90 -6.42 14.71
N GLY A 67 -4.57 -5.69 13.66
CA GLY A 67 -4.60 -4.23 13.68
C GLY A 67 -5.69 -3.65 12.81
N ALA A 68 -5.47 -3.63 11.50
CA ALA A 68 -6.43 -3.12 10.53
C ALA A 68 -7.39 -4.24 10.11
N ARG A 69 -8.68 -3.92 9.95
CA ARG A 69 -9.71 -4.88 9.54
C ARG A 69 -10.34 -4.44 8.22
N PRO A 70 -10.49 -5.33 7.22
CA PRO A 70 -11.08 -4.98 5.92
C PRO A 70 -12.45 -4.30 6.01
N ASP A 71 -13.23 -4.60 7.04
CA ASP A 71 -14.57 -4.05 7.25
C ASP A 71 -14.59 -2.72 8.04
N ALA A 72 -13.45 -2.15 8.43
CA ALA A 72 -13.39 -1.00 9.33
C ALA A 72 -13.61 0.36 8.66
N GLY A 73 -13.17 0.55 7.40
CA GLY A 73 -13.24 1.84 6.71
C GLY A 73 -14.46 2.02 5.81
N ALA A 74 -14.46 3.01 4.96
CA ALA A 74 -15.51 3.26 3.96
C ALA A 74 -15.44 2.29 2.78
N ALA A 75 -14.23 1.88 2.38
CA ALA A 75 -13.98 0.91 1.33
C ALA A 75 -12.70 0.12 1.60
N THR A 76 -12.60 -1.06 0.99
CA THR A 76 -11.38 -1.85 0.93
C THR A 76 -10.98 -2.02 -0.52
N ILE A 77 -9.75 -1.69 -0.84
CA ILE A 77 -9.18 -1.89 -2.16
C ILE A 77 -8.25 -3.09 -2.08
N VAL A 78 -8.53 -4.12 -2.85
CA VAL A 78 -7.64 -5.27 -2.96
C VAL A 78 -6.70 -5.03 -4.14
N PHE A 79 -5.42 -4.98 -3.84
CA PHE A 79 -4.33 -4.81 -4.78
C PHE A 79 -3.88 -6.20 -5.21
N CYS A 80 -4.16 -6.51 -6.47
CA CYS A 80 -3.83 -7.78 -7.08
C CYS A 80 -2.77 -7.60 -8.17
N GLY A 81 -2.11 -8.68 -8.50
CA GLY A 81 -1.14 -8.73 -9.59
C GLY A 81 -1.52 -9.79 -10.62
N ASP A 82 -1.40 -9.47 -11.90
CA ASP A 82 -1.55 -10.40 -13.01
C ASP A 82 -0.22 -11.14 -13.27
N LEU A 83 -0.16 -12.40 -12.82
CA LEU A 83 1.01 -13.28 -12.97
C LEU A 83 1.39 -13.52 -14.43
N VAL A 84 0.40 -13.65 -15.32
CA VAL A 84 0.64 -13.96 -16.73
C VAL A 84 1.29 -12.76 -17.40
N ARG A 85 0.72 -11.57 -17.22
CA ARG A 85 1.23 -10.33 -17.78
C ARG A 85 2.69 -10.05 -17.39
N GLU A 86 3.05 -10.33 -16.14
CA GLU A 86 4.41 -10.13 -15.67
C GLU A 86 5.36 -11.24 -16.12
N ALA A 87 4.88 -12.49 -16.13
CA ALA A 87 5.68 -13.65 -16.54
C ALA A 87 5.99 -13.67 -18.05
N GLU A 88 5.11 -13.16 -18.91
CA GLU A 88 5.34 -13.06 -20.35
C GLU A 88 6.67 -12.40 -20.70
N ARG A 89 7.07 -11.38 -19.96
CA ARG A 89 8.31 -10.63 -20.21
C ARG A 89 9.49 -11.14 -19.40
N TYR A 90 9.28 -11.56 -18.16
CA TYR A 90 10.35 -11.82 -17.19
C TYR A 90 10.34 -13.23 -16.61
N GLY A 91 9.48 -14.11 -17.10
CA GLY A 91 9.37 -15.49 -16.62
C GLY A 91 9.08 -15.56 -15.13
N ALA A 92 9.64 -16.58 -14.47
CA ALA A 92 9.43 -16.80 -13.05
C ALA A 92 9.90 -15.62 -12.16
N ARG A 93 10.93 -14.88 -12.58
CA ARG A 93 11.40 -13.71 -11.83
C ARG A 93 10.39 -12.57 -11.85
N GLY A 94 9.66 -12.39 -12.96
CA GLY A 94 8.55 -11.47 -13.05
C GLY A 94 7.46 -11.83 -12.07
N ALA A 95 6.95 -13.06 -12.17
CA ALA A 95 5.84 -13.53 -11.36
C ALA A 95 6.10 -13.56 -9.83
N THR A 96 7.37 -13.64 -9.41
CA THR A 96 7.69 -13.80 -7.97
C THR A 96 8.30 -12.55 -7.32
N ARG A 97 8.93 -11.68 -8.09
CA ARG A 97 9.66 -10.52 -7.52
C ARG A 97 9.18 -9.19 -8.06
N TYR A 98 9.03 -9.08 -9.38
CA TYR A 98 8.67 -7.79 -9.96
C TYR A 98 7.19 -7.47 -9.72
N LEU A 99 6.34 -8.49 -9.78
CA LEU A 99 4.91 -8.37 -9.48
C LEU A 99 4.67 -7.74 -8.10
N ASP A 100 5.33 -8.27 -7.06
CA ASP A 100 5.19 -7.77 -5.69
C ASP A 100 5.64 -6.31 -5.57
N MET A 101 6.75 -5.96 -6.24
CA MET A 101 7.27 -4.59 -6.23
C MET A 101 6.32 -3.62 -6.93
N ASP A 102 5.82 -3.99 -8.11
CA ASP A 102 4.96 -3.15 -8.94
C ASP A 102 3.62 -2.89 -8.25
N VAL A 103 3.03 -3.92 -7.65
CA VAL A 103 1.78 -3.80 -6.87
C VAL A 103 2.01 -2.97 -5.60
N ALA A 104 3.16 -3.14 -4.91
CA ALA A 104 3.48 -2.36 -3.73
C ALA A 104 3.66 -0.86 -4.04
N PHE A 105 4.22 -0.50 -5.21
CA PHE A 105 4.28 0.89 -5.66
C PHE A 105 2.88 1.48 -5.83
N GLY A 106 1.97 0.76 -6.44
CA GLY A 106 0.58 1.19 -6.59
C GLY A 106 -0.10 1.40 -5.23
N ALA A 107 0.05 0.45 -4.30
CA ALA A 107 -0.51 0.55 -2.96
C ALA A 107 0.05 1.75 -2.18
N LEU A 108 1.35 2.01 -2.29
CA LEU A 108 1.97 3.18 -1.66
C LEU A 108 1.40 4.49 -2.23
N LEU A 109 1.32 4.63 -3.55
CA LEU A 109 0.78 5.84 -4.19
C LEU A 109 -0.68 6.08 -3.82
N PHE A 110 -1.51 5.03 -3.76
CA PHE A 110 -2.87 5.11 -3.26
C PHE A 110 -2.92 5.68 -1.84
N MET A 111 -2.08 5.15 -0.94
CA MET A 111 -2.03 5.59 0.46
C MET A 111 -1.56 7.05 0.60
N LEU A 112 -0.62 7.50 -0.24
CA LEU A 112 -0.17 8.90 -0.25
C LEU A 112 -1.28 9.82 -0.76
N ALA A 113 -1.96 9.43 -1.84
CA ALA A 113 -3.10 10.17 -2.37
C ALA A 113 -4.26 10.25 -1.36
N ALA A 114 -4.53 9.18 -0.60
CA ALA A 114 -5.52 9.20 0.47
C ALA A 114 -5.21 10.28 1.52
N VAL A 115 -3.94 10.41 1.92
CA VAL A 115 -3.51 11.47 2.84
C VAL A 115 -3.68 12.87 2.24
N ASP A 116 -3.37 13.04 0.95
CA ASP A 116 -3.55 14.32 0.25
C ASP A 116 -5.02 14.74 0.18
N GLU A 117 -5.94 13.80 0.07
CA GLU A 117 -7.40 14.00 0.13
C GLU A 117 -7.95 14.09 1.58
N GLY A 118 -7.10 14.12 2.59
CA GLY A 118 -7.52 14.20 4.00
C GLY A 118 -8.07 12.90 4.56
N LEU A 119 -7.87 11.77 3.88
CA LEU A 119 -8.31 10.44 4.31
C LEU A 119 -7.20 9.68 5.03
N GLY A 120 -7.61 8.65 5.75
CA GLY A 120 -6.73 7.64 6.33
C GLY A 120 -6.70 6.38 5.50
N ALA A 121 -5.54 5.70 5.51
CA ALA A 121 -5.40 4.39 4.90
C ALA A 121 -4.66 3.41 5.82
N GLY A 122 -5.08 2.14 5.79
CA GLY A 122 -4.43 1.04 6.50
C GLY A 122 -4.17 -0.14 5.56
N LEU A 123 -2.92 -0.62 5.51
CA LEU A 123 -2.53 -1.75 4.67
C LEU A 123 -2.56 -3.04 5.48
N ILE A 124 -3.06 -4.10 4.88
CA ILE A 124 -3.09 -5.48 5.38
C ILE A 124 -2.38 -6.36 4.37
N GLY A 125 -1.38 -7.11 4.84
CA GLY A 125 -0.70 -8.16 4.08
C GLY A 125 -0.91 -9.56 4.70
N ASP A 126 -1.56 -9.63 5.86
CA ASP A 126 -1.75 -10.89 6.62
C ASP A 126 -3.13 -11.48 6.31
N PHE A 127 -3.25 -12.30 5.27
CA PHE A 127 -4.49 -12.96 4.89
C PHE A 127 -4.23 -14.26 4.10
N HIS A 128 -5.25 -15.11 4.02
CA HIS A 128 -5.26 -16.30 3.17
C HIS A 128 -5.61 -15.91 1.73
N GLU A 129 -4.64 -15.96 0.83
CA GLU A 129 -4.80 -15.56 -0.58
C GLU A 129 -5.94 -16.31 -1.27
N GLU A 130 -5.99 -17.64 -1.10
CA GLU A 130 -7.04 -18.49 -1.67
C GLU A 130 -8.46 -18.10 -1.22
N HIS A 131 -8.61 -17.69 0.06
CA HIS A 131 -9.90 -17.24 0.56
C HIS A 131 -10.29 -15.87 -0.02
N VAL A 132 -9.33 -14.97 -0.20
CA VAL A 132 -9.58 -13.67 -0.85
C VAL A 132 -9.90 -13.87 -2.34
N GLN A 133 -9.16 -14.74 -3.03
CA GLN A 133 -9.46 -15.10 -4.43
C GLN A 133 -10.90 -15.63 -4.58
N ALA A 134 -11.28 -16.58 -3.73
CA ALA A 134 -12.63 -17.16 -3.75
C ALA A 134 -13.71 -16.11 -3.44
N ALA A 135 -13.52 -15.28 -2.42
CA ALA A 135 -14.48 -14.23 -2.03
C ALA A 135 -14.70 -13.18 -3.11
N LEU A 136 -13.68 -12.91 -3.94
CA LEU A 136 -13.74 -11.92 -5.01
C LEU A 136 -13.97 -12.51 -6.40
N GLY A 137 -13.96 -13.84 -6.55
CA GLY A 137 -14.08 -14.51 -7.84
C GLY A 137 -12.89 -14.21 -8.76
N LEU A 138 -11.68 -14.05 -8.23
CA LEU A 138 -10.49 -13.76 -9.02
C LEU A 138 -10.09 -14.99 -9.85
N PRO A 139 -9.68 -14.81 -11.12
CA PRO A 139 -9.14 -15.91 -11.90
C PRO A 139 -7.79 -16.38 -11.33
N PRO A 140 -7.36 -17.63 -11.60
CA PRO A 140 -6.15 -18.20 -10.98
C PRO A 140 -4.85 -17.42 -11.21
N HIS A 141 -4.77 -16.66 -12.29
CA HIS A 141 -3.59 -15.85 -12.63
C HIS A 141 -3.58 -14.45 -12.00
N VAL A 142 -4.68 -14.03 -11.36
CA VAL A 142 -4.76 -12.76 -10.63
C VAL A 142 -4.68 -13.04 -9.15
N VAL A 143 -3.57 -12.66 -8.53
CA VAL A 143 -3.28 -12.95 -7.12
C VAL A 143 -3.43 -11.71 -6.25
N PRO A 144 -4.14 -11.79 -5.10
CA PRO A 144 -4.22 -10.68 -4.17
C PRO A 144 -2.92 -10.57 -3.36
N LEU A 145 -2.29 -9.39 -3.36
CA LEU A 145 -1.01 -9.15 -2.68
C LEU A 145 -1.14 -8.23 -1.47
N ALA A 146 -2.12 -7.33 -1.47
CA ALA A 146 -2.39 -6.46 -0.34
C ALA A 146 -3.85 -6.01 -0.34
N MET A 147 -4.37 -5.70 0.84
CA MET A 147 -5.63 -4.97 0.99
C MET A 147 -5.33 -3.60 1.62
N VAL A 148 -5.92 -2.53 1.08
CA VAL A 148 -5.84 -1.20 1.67
C VAL A 148 -7.25 -0.75 2.04
N ILE A 149 -7.46 -0.52 3.34
CA ILE A 149 -8.67 0.09 3.85
C ILE A 149 -8.53 1.60 3.72
N VAL A 150 -9.59 2.27 3.28
CA VAL A 150 -9.62 3.73 3.18
C VAL A 150 -10.88 4.29 3.81
N GLY A 151 -10.79 5.48 4.41
CA GLY A 151 -11.91 6.17 5.05
C GLY A 151 -11.46 7.40 5.83
N HIS A 152 -12.40 8.05 6.50
CA HIS A 152 -12.11 9.17 7.40
C HIS A 152 -11.52 8.63 8.71
N PRO A 153 -10.31 9.08 9.14
CA PRO A 153 -9.72 8.59 10.37
C PRO A 153 -10.50 9.05 11.59
N ALA A 154 -10.87 8.12 12.48
CA ALA A 154 -11.58 8.44 13.73
C ALA A 154 -10.65 9.06 14.80
N GLU A 155 -9.36 8.72 14.75
CA GLU A 155 -8.38 9.19 15.72
C GLU A 155 -7.06 9.55 15.04
N PRO A 156 -6.33 10.52 15.59
CA PRO A 156 -4.98 10.81 15.13
C PRO A 156 -4.04 9.62 15.34
N SER A 157 -3.46 9.11 14.28
CA SER A 157 -2.49 8.02 14.38
C SER A 157 -1.14 8.53 14.89
N ARG A 158 -0.57 7.86 15.90
CA ARG A 158 0.73 8.25 16.46
C ARG A 158 1.87 7.92 15.49
N PRO A 159 2.85 8.82 15.33
CA PRO A 159 4.05 8.54 14.58
C PRO A 159 4.84 7.41 15.24
N ARG A 160 5.42 6.51 14.44
CA ARG A 160 6.38 5.52 14.92
C ARG A 160 7.79 5.92 14.54
N PRO A 161 8.76 5.82 15.45
CA PRO A 161 10.15 6.14 15.14
C PRO A 161 10.66 5.28 13.99
N ARG A 162 11.59 5.83 13.24
CA ARG A 162 12.33 5.10 12.21
C ARG A 162 13.71 4.76 12.73
N ARG A 163 14.28 3.69 12.21
CA ARG A 163 15.70 3.42 12.45
C ARG A 163 16.52 4.64 12.02
N PRO A 164 17.59 4.98 12.73
CA PRO A 164 18.51 6.03 12.30
C PRO A 164 18.97 5.77 10.85
N TRP A 165 19.04 6.82 10.04
CA TRP A 165 19.40 6.64 8.63
C TRP A 165 20.84 6.10 8.47
N GLN A 166 21.71 6.35 9.42
CA GLN A 166 23.08 5.81 9.49
C GLN A 166 23.13 4.28 9.55
N GLU A 167 22.06 3.64 10.06
CA GLU A 167 21.94 2.18 10.12
C GLU A 167 21.40 1.56 8.84
N VAL A 168 20.84 2.35 7.92
CA VAL A 168 20.13 1.87 6.74
C VAL A 168 20.70 2.39 5.43
N VAL A 169 21.62 3.37 5.50
CA VAL A 169 22.27 3.96 4.33
C VAL A 169 23.76 3.63 4.38
N HIS A 170 24.26 3.04 3.31
CA HIS A 170 25.65 2.64 3.16
C HIS A 170 26.23 3.34 1.93
N HIS A 171 27.52 3.62 1.95
CA HIS A 171 28.22 4.30 0.85
C HIS A 171 29.06 3.29 0.05
N ASP A 172 28.88 3.26 -1.26
CA ASP A 172 29.54 2.39 -2.25
C ASP A 172 29.37 0.89 -1.98
N ARG A 173 29.52 0.44 -0.74
CA ARG A 173 29.41 -0.97 -0.33
C ARG A 173 28.60 -1.10 0.97
N TYR A 174 27.97 -2.25 1.17
CA TYR A 174 27.32 -2.55 2.44
C TYR A 174 28.37 -2.55 3.56
N SER A 175 28.24 -1.65 4.53
CA SER A 175 29.10 -1.56 5.70
C SER A 175 28.27 -1.09 6.91
N PRO A 176 28.26 -1.83 8.04
CA PRO A 176 27.58 -1.37 9.25
C PRO A 176 28.29 -0.20 9.96
N ALA A 177 29.49 0.15 9.57
CA ALA A 177 30.36 1.12 10.23
C ALA A 177 30.68 2.37 9.36
N TYR A 178 29.84 2.70 8.39
CA TYR A 178 30.12 3.90 7.61
C TYR A 178 29.80 5.17 8.39
N ASP A 179 30.82 5.98 8.61
CA ASP A 179 30.68 7.30 9.24
C ASP A 179 30.09 8.32 8.24
N TRP A 180 28.79 8.52 8.34
CA TRP A 180 28.08 9.60 7.68
C TRP A 180 28.28 10.91 8.43
N SER A 181 29.53 11.39 8.53
CA SER A 181 29.77 12.67 9.17
C SER A 181 29.00 13.80 8.46
N PRO A 182 28.51 14.81 9.21
CA PRO A 182 27.71 15.92 8.66
C PRO A 182 28.37 16.73 7.52
N ARG A 183 29.66 16.51 7.30
CA ARG A 183 30.40 17.18 6.21
C ARG A 183 30.13 16.64 4.81
N ARG A 184 29.48 15.47 4.68
CA ARG A 184 29.22 14.80 3.39
C ARG A 184 27.76 14.65 3.00
N LEU A 185 26.85 14.77 3.95
CA LEU A 185 25.41 14.78 3.67
C LEU A 185 24.79 16.03 4.28
N PRO A 186 23.80 16.63 3.60
CA PRO A 186 22.99 17.66 4.22
C PRO A 186 22.32 17.07 5.46
N PRO A 187 22.09 17.87 6.51
CA PRO A 187 21.33 17.44 7.66
C PRO A 187 20.00 16.86 7.19
N ARG A 188 19.56 15.78 7.85
CA ARG A 188 18.25 15.18 7.57
C ARG A 188 17.22 16.30 7.55
N PRO A 189 16.48 16.49 6.46
CA PRO A 189 15.35 17.40 6.52
C PRO A 189 14.45 16.90 7.64
N GLU A 190 14.24 17.73 8.65
CA GLU A 190 13.31 17.42 9.72
C GLU A 190 11.93 17.26 9.10
N LEU A 191 11.53 16.02 8.88
CA LEU A 191 10.16 15.62 8.63
C LEU A 191 9.46 15.54 10.00
N SER A 192 9.60 16.64 10.77
CA SER A 192 8.91 16.82 12.04
C SER A 192 7.41 17.00 11.83
#